data_182621beac53fbd307f8c899e0ca4c52
#
_entry.id   182621beac53fbd307f8c899e0ca4c52
#
_cell.length_a   1.000
_cell.length_b   1.000
_cell.length_c   1.000
_cell.angle_alpha   90.00
_cell.angle_beta   90.00
_cell.angle_gamma   90.00
#
_symmetry.space_group_name_H-M   'P 1'
#
loop_
_entity.id
_entity.type
_entity.pdbx_description
1 polymer ?
#
loop_
_entity_poly.entity_id
_entity_poly.type
_entity_poly.pdbx_seq_one_letter_code
_entity_poly.pdbx_strand_id
1 'polypeptide(L)'
;LVNKGVYGCRPSRRAIDPVFVDVSQTELAMITRKTLVKFNNDATACFDRILVHLLSLCLRSYGMPKKITTIIGALLEVAKYAIKTGIGISKETYQHSDESPAFGSGQGSGVSAQGWTKLVSKLFDIHDKFGYGSKYADPWKLYTSIVGMLGFVDDNNITNNGEEWETVQDIMKRTQHDAQLWNDLLRATGGALNLEKCFAQVITFHFGLNGAPVIAPADPTLTITLQDRLYDKEVVIRPISPYKTYSSLGTEQGTSKNQKQQHTKLIKKSGTHQRKLACSAMSPKCAWVHYTAVFQSSVGYPLGMCHLSRTQLHDLQKKYLPTLLNKVGLARTHAHVLVFGPRSHGGIGCNDLRIEQGLEAVQNMIRQLRTPGYGKQIATIFLRTFQHASGISHSLLQYPRIRAPHLEGHYYVHIRRFLAKHGASLEIECIPEPTYERLGDEYIMDVVCAPGATTAMDNTRLKYYTDAEINQIHYCKSYLKVKRISDLCTADGTFLLPSIVKGERSIRQCASKLEEIKQERPGDKTWSVWRKFLKTICKPSPHHDPRFDPRNDPKLTESSTKSRLNLYTEPRIE
;
A
#
# COMPACT_ATOMS: atom_id res chain seq x y z
N LEU A 1 3.64 13.80 23.53
CA LEU A 1 3.77 12.74 22.52
C LEU A 1 4.11 13.36 21.17
N VAL A 2 4.84 12.64 20.32
CA VAL A 2 5.12 13.08 18.94
C VAL A 2 3.97 12.63 18.04
N ASN A 3 3.54 13.50 17.11
CA ASN A 3 2.45 13.22 16.17
C ASN A 3 2.67 11.90 15.41
N LYS A 4 1.60 11.19 15.11
CA LYS A 4 1.62 9.86 14.47
C LYS A 4 2.19 9.90 13.05
N GLY A 5 2.03 11.02 12.34
CA GLY A 5 2.49 11.23 10.97
C GLY A 5 3.98 11.53 10.85
N VAL A 6 4.67 11.87 11.94
CA VAL A 6 6.11 12.17 11.93
C VAL A 6 6.91 10.88 12.10
N TYR A 7 7.73 10.55 11.12
CA TYR A 7 8.55 9.33 11.10
C TYR A 7 10.05 9.60 11.25
N GLY A 8 10.53 10.74 10.73
CA GLY A 8 11.95 11.09 10.79
C GLY A 8 12.48 11.24 12.22
N CYS A 9 13.71 10.80 12.45
CA CYS A 9 14.44 10.96 13.71
C CYS A 9 13.72 10.43 14.96
N ARG A 10 12.87 9.42 14.81
CA ARG A 10 12.13 8.78 15.91
C ARG A 10 12.65 7.37 16.18
N PRO A 11 12.76 6.97 17.48
CA PRO A 11 13.05 5.58 17.83
C PRO A 11 12.05 4.62 17.21
N SER A 12 12.51 3.46 16.76
CA SER A 12 11.71 2.38 16.17
C SER A 12 10.94 2.77 14.88
N ARG A 13 11.28 3.90 14.25
CA ARG A 13 10.75 4.31 12.95
C ARG A 13 11.84 4.27 11.87
N ARG A 14 11.45 3.89 10.67
CA ARG A 14 12.32 3.78 9.49
C ARG A 14 11.76 4.62 8.35
N ALA A 15 12.60 5.02 7.41
CA ALA A 15 12.17 5.75 6.22
C ALA A 15 11.17 4.94 5.36
N ILE A 16 11.18 3.61 5.48
CA ILE A 16 10.23 2.74 4.78
C ILE A 16 8.80 2.80 5.36
N ASP A 17 8.61 3.32 6.59
CA ASP A 17 7.31 3.29 7.25
C ASP A 17 6.28 4.24 6.62
N PRO A 18 6.59 5.52 6.33
CA PRO A 18 5.67 6.37 5.61
C PRO A 18 5.41 5.87 4.19
N VAL A 19 6.40 5.24 3.54
CA VAL A 19 6.22 4.58 2.24
C VAL A 19 5.19 3.45 2.32
N PHE A 20 5.24 2.63 3.38
CA PHE A 20 4.25 1.59 3.61
C PHE A 20 2.83 2.16 3.74
N VAL A 21 2.67 3.26 4.49
CA VAL A 21 1.35 3.90 4.65
C VAL A 21 0.86 4.45 3.31
N ASP A 22 1.72 5.14 2.57
CA ASP A 22 1.36 5.72 1.26
C ASP A 22 0.97 4.64 0.22
N VAL A 23 1.73 3.54 0.14
CA VAL A 23 1.39 2.38 -0.70
C VAL A 23 0.06 1.75 -0.27
N SER A 24 -0.13 1.56 1.04
CA SER A 24 -1.36 0.96 1.57
C SER A 24 -2.59 1.85 1.31
N GLN A 25 -2.46 3.18 1.40
CA GLN A 25 -3.51 4.12 1.01
C GLN A 25 -3.87 4.00 -0.47
N THR A 26 -2.84 3.88 -1.34
CA THR A 26 -3.05 3.68 -2.78
C THR A 26 -3.76 2.36 -3.06
N GLU A 27 -3.34 1.27 -2.43
CA GLU A 27 -3.98 -0.03 -2.61
C GLU A 27 -5.40 -0.06 -2.03
N LEU A 28 -5.66 0.62 -0.91
CA LEU A 28 -7.02 0.81 -0.39
C LEU A 28 -7.90 1.55 -1.41
N ALA A 29 -7.40 2.64 -1.98
CA ALA A 29 -8.13 3.36 -3.03
C ALA A 29 -8.44 2.45 -4.23
N MET A 30 -7.49 1.59 -4.63
CA MET A 30 -7.68 0.61 -5.71
C MET A 30 -8.76 -0.43 -5.38
N ILE A 31 -8.77 -0.98 -4.17
CA ILE A 31 -9.73 -2.00 -3.75
C ILE A 31 -11.12 -1.39 -3.53
N THR A 32 -11.17 -0.25 -2.86
CA THR A 32 -12.43 0.44 -2.56
C THR A 32 -12.93 1.30 -3.72
N ARG A 33 -12.08 1.50 -4.75
CA ARG A 33 -12.37 2.29 -5.94
C ARG A 33 -12.75 3.74 -5.63
N LYS A 34 -12.19 4.27 -4.55
CA LYS A 34 -12.38 5.64 -4.10
C LYS A 34 -11.31 6.56 -4.67
N THR A 35 -11.70 7.77 -5.01
CA THR A 35 -10.76 8.81 -5.44
C THR A 35 -9.75 9.10 -4.33
N LEU A 36 -8.47 9.22 -4.71
CA LEU A 36 -7.38 9.61 -3.82
C LEU A 36 -6.57 10.72 -4.48
N VAL A 37 -6.42 11.83 -3.80
CA VAL A 37 -5.54 12.93 -4.20
C VAL A 37 -4.35 12.96 -3.26
N LYS A 38 -3.16 13.02 -3.83
CA LYS A 38 -1.89 13.13 -3.11
C LYS A 38 -1.22 14.44 -3.46
N PHE A 39 -0.76 15.17 -2.47
CA PHE A 39 0.11 16.33 -2.62
C PHE A 39 1.43 16.03 -1.94
N ASN A 40 2.46 15.80 -2.76
CA ASN A 40 3.82 15.57 -2.30
C ASN A 40 4.58 16.88 -2.29
N ASN A 41 5.27 17.15 -1.21
CA ASN A 41 5.97 18.40 -1.00
C ASN A 41 7.32 18.20 -0.32
N ASP A 42 8.23 19.12 -0.58
CA ASP A 42 9.61 19.14 -0.09
C ASP A 42 9.85 20.47 0.61
N ALA A 43 10.30 20.44 1.85
CA ALA A 43 10.62 21.65 2.59
C ALA A 43 12.03 22.14 2.24
N THR A 44 12.15 23.37 1.77
CA THR A 44 13.44 23.96 1.41
C THR A 44 14.29 24.21 2.65
N ALA A 45 15.49 23.62 2.69
CA ALA A 45 16.49 23.87 3.72
C ALA A 45 15.91 23.82 5.15
N CYS A 46 15.16 22.76 5.46
CA CYS A 46 14.33 22.66 6.66
C CYS A 46 15.08 22.98 7.98
N PHE A 47 16.35 22.58 8.11
CA PHE A 47 17.15 22.86 9.30
C PHE A 47 17.69 24.30 9.34
N ASP A 48 17.95 24.88 8.18
CA ASP A 48 18.63 26.17 8.05
C ASP A 48 17.65 27.36 8.05
N ARG A 49 16.34 27.08 8.10
CA ARG A 49 15.27 28.09 8.06
C ARG A 49 14.45 28.20 9.36
N ILE A 50 14.74 27.38 10.35
CA ILE A 50 13.98 27.38 11.62
C ILE A 50 14.28 28.67 12.40
N LEU A 51 13.24 29.37 12.85
CA LEU A 51 13.38 30.43 13.82
C LEU A 51 13.81 29.87 15.18
N VAL A 52 15.00 30.25 15.66
CA VAL A 52 15.63 29.70 16.87
C VAL A 52 14.75 29.92 18.12
N HIS A 53 14.11 31.08 18.21
CA HIS A 53 13.18 31.38 19.31
C HIS A 53 11.97 30.45 19.32
N LEU A 54 11.39 30.18 18.14
CA LEU A 54 10.26 29.27 18.00
C LEU A 54 10.65 27.83 18.33
N LEU A 55 11.85 27.41 17.90
CA LEU A 55 12.42 26.12 18.27
C LEU A 55 12.56 26.00 19.79
N SER A 56 13.08 27.06 20.46
CA SER A 56 13.20 27.10 21.93
C SER A 56 11.84 26.95 22.62
N LEU A 57 10.83 27.69 22.17
CA LEU A 57 9.46 27.59 22.71
C LEU A 57 8.89 26.18 22.50
N CYS A 58 9.09 25.62 21.32
CA CYS A 58 8.66 24.26 20.99
C CYS A 58 9.32 23.23 21.91
N LEU A 59 10.64 23.25 22.06
CA LEU A 59 11.37 22.33 22.94
C LEU A 59 10.92 22.43 24.39
N ARG A 60 10.65 23.65 24.89
CA ARG A 60 10.09 23.89 26.22
C ARG A 60 8.69 23.29 26.37
N SER A 61 7.86 23.34 25.35
CA SER A 61 6.52 22.71 25.38
C SER A 61 6.60 21.18 25.51
N TYR A 62 7.72 20.58 25.17
CA TYR A 62 8.02 19.16 25.39
C TYR A 62 8.75 18.88 26.73
N GLY A 63 8.87 19.87 27.60
CA GLY A 63 9.45 19.73 28.93
C GLY A 63 10.96 20.02 29.03
N MET A 64 11.60 20.54 27.98
CA MET A 64 13.01 20.93 28.05
C MET A 64 13.16 22.17 28.96
N PRO A 65 14.08 22.13 29.97
CA PRO A 65 14.29 23.26 30.87
C PRO A 65 14.69 24.53 30.10
N LYS A 66 14.21 25.71 30.57
CA LYS A 66 14.53 27.02 29.99
C LYS A 66 16.04 27.23 29.86
N LYS A 67 16.80 26.90 30.90
CA LYS A 67 18.26 27.04 30.90
C LYS A 67 18.94 26.33 29.74
N ILE A 68 18.48 25.10 29.41
CA ILE A 68 19.06 24.32 28.30
C ILE A 68 18.69 24.95 26.94
N THR A 69 17.43 25.34 26.75
CA THR A 69 17.03 25.98 25.51
C THR A 69 17.69 27.34 25.29
N THR A 70 17.95 28.11 26.35
CA THR A 70 18.73 29.35 26.31
C THR A 70 20.19 29.08 25.91
N ILE A 71 20.83 28.04 26.44
CA ILE A 71 22.20 27.66 26.06
C ILE A 71 22.25 27.26 24.57
N ILE A 72 21.28 26.48 24.10
CA ILE A 72 21.20 26.07 22.69
C ILE A 72 21.05 27.33 21.80
N GLY A 73 20.19 28.25 22.15
CA GLY A 73 20.00 29.52 21.42
C GLY A 73 21.31 30.32 21.35
N ALA A 74 21.94 30.57 22.51
CA ALA A 74 23.19 31.32 22.57
C ALA A 74 24.34 30.64 21.80
N LEU A 75 24.42 29.31 21.80
CA LEU A 75 25.40 28.59 20.97
C LEU A 75 25.17 28.79 19.47
N LEU A 76 23.92 28.82 19.03
CA LEU A 76 23.57 29.06 17.61
C LEU A 76 23.88 30.52 17.22
N GLU A 77 23.63 31.48 18.10
CA GLU A 77 23.89 32.90 17.88
C GLU A 77 25.37 33.22 17.71
N VAL A 78 26.23 32.61 18.54
CA VAL A 78 27.70 32.85 18.53
C VAL A 78 28.45 31.90 17.58
N ALA A 79 27.74 31.00 16.89
CA ALA A 79 28.39 30.01 16.04
C ALA A 79 29.12 30.69 14.86
N LYS A 80 30.37 30.27 14.67
CA LYS A 80 31.17 30.66 13.51
C LYS A 80 31.19 29.54 12.49
N TYR A 81 30.97 29.87 11.25
CA TYR A 81 30.90 28.92 10.14
C TYR A 81 32.12 29.09 9.23
N ALA A 82 32.74 27.99 8.86
CA ALA A 82 33.83 27.94 7.90
C ALA A 82 33.43 27.10 6.68
N ILE A 83 33.90 27.47 5.52
CA ILE A 83 33.67 26.72 4.28
C ILE A 83 34.70 25.59 4.18
N LYS A 84 34.23 24.35 4.14
CA LYS A 84 35.07 23.16 3.90
C LYS A 84 34.93 22.70 2.47
N THR A 85 36.06 22.63 1.77
CA THR A 85 36.15 22.11 0.40
C THR A 85 37.04 20.87 0.34
N GLY A 86 37.14 20.23 -0.82
CA GLY A 86 38.11 19.14 -1.05
C GLY A 86 39.59 19.58 -0.94
N ILE A 87 39.88 20.89 -0.97
CA ILE A 87 41.22 21.47 -0.90
C ILE A 87 41.58 21.87 0.54
N GLY A 88 40.59 22.10 1.41
CA GLY A 88 40.81 22.51 2.78
C GLY A 88 39.64 23.29 3.39
N ILE A 89 39.87 23.88 4.54
CA ILE A 89 38.91 24.73 5.27
C ILE A 89 39.31 26.19 5.08
N SER A 90 38.31 27.08 4.83
CA SER A 90 38.52 28.50 4.71
C SER A 90 39.18 29.09 5.97
N LYS A 91 40.11 30.03 5.78
CA LYS A 91 40.70 30.80 6.89
C LYS A 91 39.72 31.80 7.50
N GLU A 92 38.85 32.32 6.64
CA GLU A 92 37.81 33.26 7.05
C GLU A 92 36.57 32.48 7.52
N THR A 93 35.92 33.01 8.54
CA THR A 93 34.68 32.51 9.09
C THR A 93 33.60 33.55 8.98
N TYR A 94 32.37 33.15 8.82
CA TYR A 94 31.20 34.03 8.92
C TYR A 94 30.34 33.63 10.14
N GLN A 95 29.59 34.58 10.66
CA GLN A 95 28.66 34.39 11.77
C GLN A 95 27.42 35.24 11.56
N HIS A 96 26.35 34.96 12.29
CA HIS A 96 25.19 35.84 12.31
C HIS A 96 25.57 37.21 12.90
N SER A 97 24.91 38.26 12.42
CA SER A 97 25.05 39.63 12.91
C SER A 97 23.80 40.05 13.66
N ASP A 98 23.86 41.20 14.34
CA ASP A 98 22.71 41.78 15.03
C ASP A 98 21.58 42.12 14.04
N GLU A 99 21.94 42.51 12.80
CA GLU A 99 21.01 42.80 11.70
C GLU A 99 20.44 41.54 11.07
N SER A 100 21.12 40.39 11.21
CA SER A 100 20.74 39.07 10.70
C SER A 100 20.87 38.04 11.82
N PRO A 101 19.90 38.02 12.76
CA PRO A 101 19.97 37.17 13.93
C PRO A 101 19.99 35.69 13.55
N ALA A 102 20.40 34.85 14.51
CA ALA A 102 20.55 33.43 14.30
C ALA A 102 19.32 32.80 13.69
N PHE A 103 19.49 32.20 12.51
CA PHE A 103 18.47 31.59 11.70
C PHE A 103 18.92 30.17 11.36
N GLY A 104 18.06 29.20 11.65
CA GLY A 104 18.39 27.78 11.47
C GLY A 104 19.06 27.13 12.66
N SER A 105 19.05 25.81 12.66
CA SER A 105 19.66 24.97 13.70
C SER A 105 20.96 24.30 13.22
N GLY A 106 21.38 24.57 12.01
CA GLY A 106 22.57 24.00 11.36
C GLY A 106 22.42 22.51 10.98
N GLN A 107 22.56 22.21 9.70
CA GLN A 107 22.55 20.84 9.22
C GLN A 107 23.76 20.05 9.76
N GLY A 108 23.49 18.90 10.35
CA GLY A 108 24.54 18.05 10.98
C GLY A 108 24.73 18.27 12.47
N SER A 109 24.10 19.27 13.09
CA SER A 109 24.06 19.42 14.55
C SER A 109 23.24 18.31 15.20
N GLY A 110 23.69 17.76 16.34
CA GLY A 110 22.95 16.74 17.08
C GLY A 110 21.58 17.21 17.61
N VAL A 111 21.38 18.52 17.78
CA VAL A 111 20.12 19.12 18.24
C VAL A 111 19.13 19.29 17.09
N SER A 112 19.61 19.54 15.87
CA SER A 112 18.77 19.93 14.73
C SER A 112 17.75 18.88 14.36
N ALA A 113 18.15 17.62 14.26
CA ALA A 113 17.26 16.53 13.89
C ALA A 113 16.13 16.33 14.92
N GLN A 114 16.45 16.38 16.21
CA GLN A 114 15.46 16.26 17.28
C GLN A 114 14.59 17.52 17.38
N GLY A 115 15.18 18.68 17.23
CA GLY A 115 14.47 19.97 17.22
C GLY A 115 13.45 20.03 16.10
N TRP A 116 13.86 19.69 14.87
CA TRP A 116 12.96 19.61 13.71
C TRP A 116 11.81 18.63 13.94
N THR A 117 12.10 17.42 14.42
CA THR A 117 11.07 16.41 14.71
C THR A 117 10.02 16.94 15.70
N LYS A 118 10.43 17.68 16.73
CA LYS A 118 9.51 18.26 17.71
C LYS A 118 8.69 19.40 17.12
N LEU A 119 9.34 20.27 16.36
CA LEU A 119 8.67 21.40 15.68
C LEU A 119 7.64 20.88 14.67
N VAL A 120 8.04 20.01 13.75
CA VAL A 120 7.13 19.43 12.74
C VAL A 120 5.98 18.67 13.39
N SER A 121 6.23 17.99 14.52
CA SER A 121 5.15 17.33 15.26
C SER A 121 4.07 18.32 15.72
N LYS A 122 4.45 19.53 16.18
CA LYS A 122 3.48 20.57 16.52
C LYS A 122 2.74 21.11 15.31
N LEU A 123 3.44 21.28 14.18
CA LEU A 123 2.79 21.70 12.94
C LEU A 123 1.79 20.65 12.45
N PHE A 124 2.12 19.36 12.56
CA PHE A 124 1.22 18.28 12.20
C PHE A 124 0.01 18.21 13.15
N ASP A 125 0.20 18.44 14.45
CA ASP A 125 -0.91 18.53 15.41
C ASP A 125 -1.90 19.65 15.04
N ILE A 126 -1.37 20.81 14.58
CA ILE A 126 -2.19 21.93 14.11
C ILE A 126 -2.89 21.56 12.78
N HIS A 127 -2.15 20.96 11.85
CA HIS A 127 -2.71 20.52 10.58
C HIS A 127 -3.80 19.45 10.77
N ASP A 128 -3.61 18.48 11.68
CA ASP A 128 -4.62 17.46 12.01
C ASP A 128 -5.91 18.08 12.61
N LYS A 129 -5.78 19.25 13.26
CA LYS A 129 -6.91 19.97 13.86
C LYS A 129 -7.71 20.79 12.84
N PHE A 130 -7.07 21.40 11.87
CA PHE A 130 -7.68 22.36 10.94
C PHE A 130 -7.76 21.83 9.50
N GLY A 131 -7.02 20.80 9.16
CA GLY A 131 -7.07 20.13 7.86
C GLY A 131 -8.10 18.99 7.83
N TYR A 132 -8.30 18.46 6.64
CA TYR A 132 -9.27 17.39 6.40
C TYR A 132 -8.65 16.00 6.49
N GLY A 133 -7.50 15.77 5.84
CA GLY A 133 -6.86 14.48 5.73
C GLY A 133 -7.69 13.40 5.02
N SER A 134 -7.12 12.22 4.89
CA SER A 134 -7.78 11.04 4.31
C SER A 134 -8.47 10.21 5.38
N LYS A 135 -9.75 9.88 5.16
CA LYS A 135 -10.58 9.09 6.08
C LYS A 135 -10.69 7.65 5.61
N TYR A 136 -10.31 6.73 6.46
CA TYR A 136 -10.38 5.30 6.19
C TYR A 136 -11.22 4.60 7.26
N ALA A 137 -12.02 3.64 6.80
CA ALA A 137 -12.77 2.74 7.67
C ALA A 137 -12.74 1.33 7.09
N ASP A 138 -12.76 0.32 7.94
CA ASP A 138 -13.02 -1.04 7.52
C ASP A 138 -14.50 -1.21 7.11
N PRO A 139 -14.86 -2.28 6.39
CA PRO A 139 -16.23 -2.48 5.90
C PRO A 139 -17.30 -2.52 7.00
N TRP A 140 -16.93 -2.90 8.21
CA TRP A 140 -17.83 -2.97 9.37
C TRP A 140 -17.80 -1.70 10.22
N LYS A 141 -16.96 -0.69 9.84
CA LYS A 141 -16.76 0.58 10.59
C LYS A 141 -16.29 0.40 12.04
N LEU A 142 -15.73 -0.75 12.39
CA LEU A 142 -15.16 -1.03 13.70
C LEU A 142 -13.76 -0.39 13.87
N TYR A 143 -13.04 -0.24 12.77
CA TYR A 143 -11.75 0.42 12.73
C TYR A 143 -11.79 1.60 11.78
N THR A 144 -11.48 2.76 12.33
CA THR A 144 -11.42 4.01 11.57
C THR A 144 -10.07 4.69 11.78
N SER A 145 -9.61 5.42 10.80
CA SER A 145 -8.40 6.24 10.89
C SER A 145 -8.54 7.48 10.01
N ILE A 146 -8.05 8.61 10.51
CA ILE A 146 -7.82 9.81 9.72
C ILE A 146 -6.31 9.97 9.60
N VAL A 147 -5.81 10.00 8.38
CA VAL A 147 -4.40 10.24 8.08
C VAL A 147 -4.29 11.67 7.56
N GLY A 148 -3.75 12.57 8.37
CA GLY A 148 -3.54 13.97 7.99
C GLY A 148 -2.30 14.10 7.10
N MET A 149 -1.13 14.13 7.73
CA MET A 149 0.15 14.24 7.03
C MET A 149 1.06 13.07 7.34
N LEU A 150 1.91 12.72 6.36
CA LEU A 150 3.03 11.80 6.54
C LEU A 150 4.32 12.57 6.28
N GLY A 151 5.28 12.52 7.21
CA GLY A 151 6.54 13.24 7.06
C GLY A 151 7.75 12.45 7.51
N PHE A 152 8.81 12.53 6.72
CA PHE A 152 10.14 12.03 7.05
C PHE A 152 11.16 13.11 6.80
N VAL A 153 11.46 13.86 7.83
CA VAL A 153 12.32 15.06 7.83
C VAL A 153 11.71 16.16 6.95
N ASP A 154 12.17 16.35 5.74
CA ASP A 154 11.76 17.36 4.75
C ASP A 154 10.74 16.83 3.74
N ASP A 155 10.76 15.54 3.47
CA ASP A 155 9.78 14.90 2.60
C ASP A 155 8.42 14.74 3.31
N ASN A 156 7.40 15.40 2.81
CA ASN A 156 6.05 15.33 3.37
C ASN A 156 5.01 14.98 2.30
N ASN A 157 3.96 14.31 2.72
CA ASN A 157 2.86 13.90 1.87
C ASN A 157 1.52 14.19 2.55
N ILE A 158 0.64 14.90 1.86
CA ILE A 158 -0.74 15.16 2.24
C ILE A 158 -1.62 14.32 1.33
N THR A 159 -2.60 13.65 1.91
CA THR A 159 -3.55 12.85 1.14
C THR A 159 -4.98 13.18 1.52
N ASN A 160 -5.85 13.26 0.53
CA ASN A 160 -7.29 13.37 0.71
C ASN A 160 -7.99 12.32 -0.15
N ASN A 161 -8.92 11.60 0.44
CA ASN A 161 -9.76 10.65 -0.28
C ASN A 161 -11.22 11.08 -0.22
N GLY A 162 -12.03 10.57 -1.16
CA GLY A 162 -13.44 10.89 -1.26
C GLY A 162 -14.34 9.71 -0.86
N GLU A 163 -15.57 10.04 -0.47
CA GLU A 163 -16.67 9.10 -0.44
C GLU A 163 -17.29 8.97 -1.83
N GLU A 164 -18.12 7.96 -2.06
CA GLU A 164 -18.69 7.65 -3.39
C GLU A 164 -19.55 8.76 -3.98
N TRP A 165 -20.18 9.57 -3.13
CA TRP A 165 -21.04 10.69 -3.54
C TRP A 165 -20.27 12.01 -3.75
N GLU A 166 -18.99 12.06 -3.38
CA GLU A 166 -18.18 13.26 -3.52
C GLU A 166 -17.57 13.34 -4.91
N THR A 167 -17.56 14.53 -5.46
CA THR A 167 -16.90 14.80 -6.74
C THR A 167 -15.39 14.92 -6.56
N VAL A 168 -14.65 14.72 -7.64
CA VAL A 168 -13.19 14.94 -7.64
C VAL A 168 -12.87 16.39 -7.25
N GLN A 169 -13.69 17.34 -7.67
CA GLN A 169 -13.56 18.75 -7.35
C GLN A 169 -13.68 19.03 -5.84
N ASP A 170 -14.58 18.34 -5.15
CA ASP A 170 -14.72 18.50 -3.70
C ASP A 170 -13.49 18.00 -2.96
N ILE A 171 -12.91 16.89 -3.41
CA ILE A 171 -11.67 16.34 -2.86
C ILE A 171 -10.49 17.27 -3.16
N MET A 172 -10.44 17.84 -4.37
CA MET A 172 -9.43 18.81 -4.75
C MET A 172 -9.51 20.09 -3.90
N LYS A 173 -10.71 20.60 -3.60
CA LYS A 173 -10.89 21.74 -2.69
C LYS A 173 -10.32 21.46 -1.29
N ARG A 174 -10.55 20.26 -0.75
CA ARG A 174 -9.96 19.86 0.54
C ARG A 174 -8.44 19.77 0.45
N THR A 175 -7.92 19.17 -0.61
CA THR A 175 -6.46 19.08 -0.82
C THR A 175 -5.84 20.45 -0.99
N GLN A 176 -6.51 21.35 -1.70
CA GLN A 176 -6.12 22.76 -1.84
C GLN A 176 -6.02 23.45 -0.48
N HIS A 177 -7.04 23.29 0.36
CA HIS A 177 -7.05 23.84 1.72
C HIS A 177 -5.89 23.28 2.56
N ASP A 178 -5.71 21.96 2.57
CA ASP A 178 -4.69 21.30 3.37
C ASP A 178 -3.27 21.66 2.90
N ALA A 179 -3.06 21.79 1.60
CA ALA A 179 -1.80 22.21 1.02
C ALA A 179 -1.46 23.67 1.36
N GLN A 180 -2.45 24.58 1.31
CA GLN A 180 -2.26 25.98 1.69
C GLN A 180 -2.02 26.10 3.20
N LEU A 181 -2.79 25.40 4.01
CA LEU A 181 -2.60 25.35 5.47
C LEU A 181 -1.17 24.92 5.83
N TRP A 182 -0.66 23.87 5.18
CA TRP A 182 0.70 23.41 5.40
C TRP A 182 1.74 24.47 4.97
N ASN A 183 1.55 25.11 3.82
CA ASN A 183 2.43 26.19 3.36
C ASN A 183 2.49 27.34 4.37
N ASP A 184 1.34 27.75 4.89
CA ASP A 184 1.23 28.84 5.87
C ASP A 184 1.88 28.45 7.22
N LEU A 185 1.64 27.24 7.70
CA LEU A 185 2.25 26.71 8.93
C LEU A 185 3.78 26.66 8.81
N LEU A 186 4.29 26.17 7.69
CA LEU A 186 5.72 26.08 7.45
C LEU A 186 6.35 27.48 7.39
N ARG A 187 5.69 28.43 6.71
CA ARG A 187 6.10 29.84 6.65
C ARG A 187 6.15 30.50 8.03
N ALA A 188 5.18 30.22 8.89
CA ALA A 188 5.15 30.75 10.25
C ALA A 188 6.38 30.34 11.08
N THR A 189 7.05 29.26 10.71
CA THR A 189 8.28 28.78 11.39
C THR A 189 9.57 29.29 10.75
N GLY A 190 9.49 30.12 9.70
CA GLY A 190 10.62 30.57 8.89
C GLY A 190 10.91 29.64 7.70
N GLY A 191 10.25 28.48 7.62
CA GLY A 191 10.39 27.51 6.54
C GLY A 191 9.76 27.96 5.22
N ALA A 192 9.98 27.19 4.18
CA ALA A 192 9.36 27.39 2.87
C ALA A 192 9.24 26.04 2.14
N LEU A 193 8.26 25.92 1.26
CA LEU A 193 8.18 24.82 0.32
C LEU A 193 9.11 25.05 -0.88
N ASN A 194 9.70 23.98 -1.37
CA ASN A 194 10.36 23.96 -2.67
C ASN A 194 9.29 23.71 -3.75
N LEU A 195 8.67 24.79 -4.21
CA LEU A 195 7.51 24.71 -5.11
C LEU A 195 7.80 23.99 -6.43
N GLU A 196 9.06 24.01 -6.91
CA GLU A 196 9.47 23.30 -8.12
C GLU A 196 9.48 21.77 -7.96
N LYS A 197 9.68 21.31 -6.73
CA LYS A 197 9.63 19.87 -6.40
C LYS A 197 8.25 19.40 -5.95
N CYS A 198 7.35 20.30 -5.63
CA CYS A 198 5.99 19.96 -5.26
C CYS A 198 5.20 19.45 -6.47
N PHE A 199 4.40 18.42 -6.27
CA PHE A 199 3.50 17.90 -7.29
C PHE A 199 2.24 17.29 -6.67
N ALA A 200 1.16 17.30 -7.45
CA ALA A 200 -0.06 16.59 -7.11
C ALA A 200 -0.21 15.33 -7.97
N GLN A 201 -0.86 14.31 -7.42
CA GLN A 201 -1.29 13.12 -8.16
C GLN A 201 -2.75 12.84 -7.83
N VAL A 202 -3.59 12.84 -8.86
CA VAL A 202 -5.03 12.57 -8.74
C VAL A 202 -5.30 11.16 -9.26
N ILE A 203 -5.78 10.29 -8.38
CA ILE A 203 -6.09 8.89 -8.68
C ILE A 203 -7.60 8.75 -8.68
N THR A 204 -8.18 8.60 -9.85
CA THR A 204 -9.61 8.36 -10.06
C THR A 204 -9.80 7.11 -10.90
N PHE A 205 -11.00 6.56 -10.90
CA PHE A 205 -11.30 5.30 -11.56
C PHE A 205 -12.47 5.45 -12.52
N HIS A 206 -12.37 4.77 -13.65
CA HIS A 206 -13.50 4.34 -14.45
C HIS A 206 -13.53 2.80 -14.47
N PHE A 207 -14.68 2.25 -14.80
CA PHE A 207 -14.88 0.80 -14.75
C PHE A 207 -15.03 0.28 -16.16
N GLY A 208 -14.21 -0.73 -16.49
CA GLY A 208 -14.35 -1.45 -17.75
C GLY A 208 -15.61 -2.33 -17.77
N LEU A 209 -15.89 -2.90 -18.93
CA LEU A 209 -17.06 -3.79 -19.17
C LEU A 209 -17.17 -4.94 -18.14
N ASN A 210 -16.06 -5.38 -17.59
CA ASN A 210 -16.00 -6.44 -16.58
C ASN A 210 -16.05 -5.92 -15.13
N GLY A 211 -16.34 -4.65 -14.93
CA GLY A 211 -16.29 -4.02 -13.60
C GLY A 211 -14.88 -3.89 -13.01
N ALA A 212 -13.84 -4.19 -13.78
CA ALA A 212 -12.46 -3.98 -13.33
C ALA A 212 -12.16 -2.48 -13.25
N PRO A 213 -11.58 -2.00 -12.15
CA PRO A 213 -11.20 -0.61 -12.02
C PRO A 213 -10.04 -0.31 -12.96
N VAL A 214 -10.19 0.73 -13.75
CA VAL A 214 -9.13 1.30 -14.59
C VAL A 214 -8.86 2.70 -14.10
N ILE A 215 -7.60 3.02 -13.86
CA ILE A 215 -7.22 4.37 -13.43
C ILE A 215 -7.50 5.33 -14.57
N ALA A 216 -8.26 6.39 -14.29
CA ALA A 216 -8.57 7.41 -15.27
C ALA A 216 -7.31 8.22 -15.65
N PRO A 217 -7.19 8.72 -16.88
CA PRO A 217 -6.15 9.65 -17.26
C PRO A 217 -6.14 10.90 -16.38
N ALA A 218 -4.98 11.55 -16.26
CA ALA A 218 -4.89 12.81 -15.53
C ALA A 218 -5.74 13.89 -16.23
N ASP A 219 -6.53 14.60 -15.44
CA ASP A 219 -7.20 15.82 -15.86
C ASP A 219 -6.30 17.01 -15.54
N PRO A 220 -5.76 17.73 -16.55
CA PRO A 220 -4.84 18.83 -16.33
C PRO A 220 -5.49 20.06 -15.71
N THR A 221 -6.83 20.12 -15.63
CA THR A 221 -7.57 21.21 -15.00
C THR A 221 -7.61 21.12 -13.48
N LEU A 222 -7.33 19.93 -12.93
CA LEU A 222 -7.32 19.66 -11.49
C LEU A 222 -6.00 20.13 -10.86
N THR A 223 -5.83 21.41 -10.68
CA THR A 223 -4.61 22.03 -10.17
C THR A 223 -4.72 22.38 -8.67
N ILE A 224 -3.57 22.46 -8.00
CA ILE A 224 -3.44 23.03 -6.66
C ILE A 224 -2.73 24.37 -6.79
N THR A 225 -3.33 25.42 -6.24
CA THR A 225 -2.78 26.76 -6.29
C THR A 225 -2.32 27.18 -4.90
N LEU A 226 -1.03 27.45 -4.73
CA LEU A 226 -0.46 27.92 -3.47
C LEU A 226 -0.15 29.41 -3.56
N GLN A 227 -0.65 30.15 -2.57
CA GLN A 227 -0.31 31.55 -2.41
C GLN A 227 0.91 31.70 -1.49
N ASP A 228 1.96 32.24 -2.02
CA ASP A 228 3.10 32.70 -1.23
C ASP A 228 2.83 34.12 -0.72
N ARG A 229 2.21 34.19 0.46
CA ARG A 229 1.79 35.47 1.07
C ARG A 229 2.95 36.43 1.37
N LEU A 230 4.19 35.93 1.39
CA LEU A 230 5.35 36.78 1.66
C LEU A 230 5.75 37.59 0.42
N TYR A 231 5.60 36.99 -0.76
CA TYR A 231 5.97 37.62 -2.04
C TYR A 231 4.76 37.98 -2.89
N ASP A 232 3.55 37.82 -2.35
CA ASP A 232 2.27 38.02 -3.06
C ASP A 232 2.24 37.30 -4.42
N LYS A 233 2.81 36.11 -4.42
CA LYS A 233 2.97 35.27 -5.62
C LYS A 233 2.10 34.04 -5.57
N GLU A 234 1.35 33.83 -6.63
CA GLU A 234 0.57 32.61 -6.83
C GLU A 234 1.36 31.59 -7.66
N VAL A 235 1.39 30.34 -7.19
CA VAL A 235 2.06 29.22 -7.88
C VAL A 235 1.08 28.11 -8.11
N VAL A 236 0.87 27.77 -9.38
CA VAL A 236 -0.02 26.70 -9.82
C VAL A 236 0.75 25.40 -9.96
N ILE A 237 0.39 24.39 -9.17
CA ILE A 237 0.95 23.05 -9.19
C ILE A 237 0.02 22.15 -10.00
N ARG A 238 0.50 21.69 -11.15
CA ARG A 238 -0.23 20.81 -12.04
C ARG A 238 -0.11 19.35 -11.59
N PRO A 239 -1.17 18.55 -11.79
CA PRO A 239 -1.11 17.13 -11.47
C PRO A 239 -0.18 16.40 -12.44
N ILE A 240 0.62 15.47 -11.87
CA ILE A 240 1.34 14.50 -12.69
C ILE A 240 0.40 13.36 -13.10
N SER A 241 0.72 12.70 -14.20
CA SER A 241 -0.02 11.51 -14.62
C SER A 241 -0.11 10.48 -13.48
N PRO A 242 -1.29 9.90 -13.20
CA PRO A 242 -1.43 8.84 -12.21
C PRO A 242 -0.58 7.60 -12.52
N TYR A 243 -0.21 7.40 -13.79
CA TYR A 243 0.69 6.31 -14.21
C TYR A 243 2.17 6.64 -14.05
N LYS A 244 2.51 7.90 -13.80
CA LYS A 244 3.90 8.33 -13.58
C LYS A 244 4.34 7.90 -12.17
N THR A 245 5.50 7.24 -12.09
CA THR A 245 6.13 6.97 -10.81
C THR A 245 6.96 8.18 -10.36
N TYR A 246 7.10 8.33 -9.06
CA TYR A 246 7.94 9.33 -8.43
C TYR A 246 8.83 8.69 -7.37
N SER A 247 9.99 9.29 -7.14
CA SER A 247 10.91 8.81 -6.12
C SER A 247 10.56 9.41 -4.77
N SER A 248 10.29 8.57 -3.77
CA SER A 248 10.10 8.97 -2.38
C SER A 248 10.93 8.08 -1.47
N LEU A 249 11.71 8.68 -0.60
CA LEU A 249 12.52 7.99 0.40
C LEU A 249 13.31 6.78 -0.15
N GLY A 250 13.87 6.92 -1.35
CA GLY A 250 14.68 5.89 -1.99
C GLY A 250 13.92 4.78 -2.72
N THR A 251 12.60 4.83 -2.74
CA THR A 251 11.72 3.91 -3.47
C THR A 251 10.97 4.63 -4.58
N GLU A 252 10.65 3.93 -5.67
CA GLU A 252 9.79 4.44 -6.73
C GLU A 252 8.33 4.09 -6.42
N GLN A 253 7.51 5.12 -6.25
CA GLN A 253 6.09 5.02 -5.93
C GLN A 253 5.23 5.26 -7.16
N GLY A 254 4.07 4.62 -7.24
CA GLY A 254 3.12 4.83 -8.32
C GLY A 254 1.94 3.87 -8.25
N THR A 255 0.91 4.17 -8.99
CA THR A 255 -0.31 3.34 -9.12
C THR A 255 -0.15 2.21 -10.11
N SER A 256 0.88 2.28 -10.95
CA SER A 256 1.15 1.28 -11.99
C SER A 256 1.66 -0.02 -11.40
N LYS A 257 1.14 -1.15 -11.87
CA LYS A 257 1.70 -2.50 -11.62
C LYS A 257 3.13 -2.65 -12.15
N ASN A 258 3.61 -1.70 -12.93
CA ASN A 258 4.89 -1.76 -13.59
C ASN A 258 6.01 -1.23 -12.70
N GLN A 259 6.81 -2.13 -12.18
CA GLN A 259 8.01 -1.82 -11.38
C GLN A 259 9.26 -1.51 -12.24
N LYS A 260 9.07 -1.18 -13.52
CA LYS A 260 10.17 -0.98 -14.48
C LYS A 260 11.14 0.12 -14.04
N GLN A 261 10.64 1.23 -13.52
CA GLN A 261 11.50 2.34 -13.07
C GLN A 261 12.32 1.96 -11.84
N GLN A 262 11.69 1.32 -10.84
CA GLN A 262 12.41 0.78 -9.69
C GLN A 262 13.48 -0.24 -10.10
N HIS A 263 13.14 -1.15 -11.00
CA HIS A 263 14.10 -2.12 -11.54
C HIS A 263 15.27 -1.43 -12.25
N THR A 264 15.00 -0.46 -13.13
CA THR A 264 16.05 0.30 -13.85
C THR A 264 16.99 1.03 -12.87
N LYS A 265 16.42 1.67 -11.83
CA LYS A 265 17.19 2.34 -10.77
C LYS A 265 18.11 1.35 -10.04
N LEU A 266 17.58 0.18 -9.69
CA LEU A 266 18.34 -0.85 -8.99
C LEU A 266 19.41 -1.50 -9.88
N ILE A 267 19.14 -1.75 -11.16
CA ILE A 267 20.14 -2.24 -12.15
C ILE A 267 21.30 -1.26 -12.25
N LYS A 268 21.02 0.05 -12.38
CA LYS A 268 22.05 1.09 -12.41
C LYS A 268 22.90 1.08 -11.14
N LYS A 269 22.24 0.98 -9.98
CA LYS A 269 22.89 0.89 -8.65
C LYS A 269 23.77 -0.36 -8.54
N SER A 270 23.24 -1.53 -8.91
CA SER A 270 23.97 -2.80 -8.93
C SER A 270 25.20 -2.73 -9.82
N GLY A 271 25.08 -2.15 -11.03
CA GLY A 271 26.20 -1.94 -11.94
C GLY A 271 27.25 -0.96 -11.40
N THR A 272 26.83 0.06 -10.65
CA THR A 272 27.78 0.98 -9.99
C THR A 272 28.59 0.27 -8.90
N HIS A 273 27.92 -0.52 -8.04
CA HIS A 273 28.61 -1.32 -7.03
C HIS A 273 29.52 -2.38 -7.65
N GLN A 274 29.07 -3.02 -8.72
CA GLN A 274 29.88 -4.00 -9.48
C GLN A 274 31.18 -3.36 -10.01
N ARG A 275 31.10 -2.18 -10.65
CA ARG A 275 32.30 -1.47 -11.15
C ARG A 275 33.25 -1.10 -10.03
N LYS A 276 32.73 -0.52 -8.92
CA LYS A 276 33.54 -0.18 -7.74
C LYS A 276 34.28 -1.41 -7.20
N LEU A 277 33.59 -2.54 -7.11
CA LEU A 277 34.19 -3.80 -6.65
C LEU A 277 35.23 -4.33 -7.63
N ALA A 278 34.95 -4.31 -8.95
CA ALA A 278 35.85 -4.80 -9.99
C ALA A 278 37.16 -4.01 -10.04
N CYS A 279 37.08 -2.68 -10.01
CA CYS A 279 38.23 -1.78 -10.13
C CYS A 279 39.00 -1.59 -8.81
N SER A 280 38.51 -2.10 -7.69
CA SER A 280 39.15 -1.93 -6.36
C SER A 280 40.18 -3.01 -6.10
N ALA A 281 41.23 -2.69 -5.30
CA ALA A 281 42.17 -3.64 -4.73
C ALA A 281 41.66 -4.27 -3.42
N MET A 282 40.35 -4.45 -3.26
CA MET A 282 39.77 -5.02 -2.05
C MET A 282 40.19 -6.46 -1.81
N SER A 283 40.61 -6.77 -0.59
CA SER A 283 40.79 -8.15 -0.15
C SER A 283 39.45 -8.92 -0.15
N PRO A 284 39.46 -10.27 -0.17
CA PRO A 284 38.22 -11.07 -0.07
C PRO A 284 37.34 -10.70 1.09
N LYS A 285 37.93 -10.43 2.26
CA LYS A 285 37.22 -9.97 3.47
C LYS A 285 36.54 -8.61 3.25
N CYS A 286 37.25 -7.63 2.67
CA CYS A 286 36.68 -6.32 2.37
C CYS A 286 35.59 -6.39 1.29
N ALA A 287 35.76 -7.24 0.27
CA ALA A 287 34.73 -7.49 -0.74
C ALA A 287 33.46 -8.09 -0.13
N TRP A 288 33.60 -8.98 0.83
CA TRP A 288 32.47 -9.54 1.56
C TRP A 288 31.75 -8.48 2.44
N VAL A 289 32.49 -7.64 3.14
CA VAL A 289 31.94 -6.51 3.90
C VAL A 289 31.22 -5.53 2.98
N HIS A 290 31.81 -5.19 1.82
CA HIS A 290 31.14 -4.35 0.83
C HIS A 290 29.83 -4.98 0.35
N TYR A 291 29.78 -6.30 0.12
CA TYR A 291 28.56 -7.00 -0.23
C TYR A 291 27.50 -6.88 0.86
N THR A 292 27.82 -7.23 2.08
CA THR A 292 26.83 -7.31 3.17
C THR A 292 26.41 -5.95 3.69
N ALA A 293 27.34 -5.02 3.88
CA ALA A 293 27.07 -3.73 4.50
C ALA A 293 26.65 -2.64 3.50
N VAL A 294 27.10 -2.72 2.24
CA VAL A 294 26.87 -1.65 1.26
C VAL A 294 25.92 -2.09 0.15
N PHE A 295 26.23 -3.19 -0.53
CA PHE A 295 25.40 -3.64 -1.65
C PHE A 295 24.01 -4.09 -1.18
N GLN A 296 23.95 -5.00 -0.22
CA GLN A 296 22.67 -5.51 0.29
C GLN A 296 21.82 -4.39 0.90
N SER A 297 22.40 -3.52 1.72
CA SER A 297 21.66 -2.39 2.30
C SER A 297 21.11 -1.44 1.24
N SER A 298 21.87 -1.18 0.17
CA SER A 298 21.48 -0.23 -0.87
C SER A 298 20.48 -0.77 -1.88
N VAL A 299 20.52 -2.08 -2.18
CA VAL A 299 19.63 -2.76 -3.11
C VAL A 299 18.45 -3.40 -2.38
N GLY A 300 18.68 -3.94 -1.18
CA GLY A 300 17.66 -4.60 -0.36
C GLY A 300 16.64 -3.64 0.23
N TYR A 301 17.06 -2.41 0.60
CA TYR A 301 16.17 -1.44 1.25
C TYR A 301 14.82 -1.23 0.51
N PRO A 302 14.77 -0.95 -0.80
CA PRO A 302 13.49 -0.77 -1.47
C PRO A 302 12.74 -2.07 -1.74
N LEU A 303 13.38 -3.24 -1.62
CA LEU A 303 12.75 -4.53 -1.92
C LEU A 303 11.57 -4.83 -1.00
N GLY A 304 11.60 -4.33 0.24
CA GLY A 304 10.49 -4.49 1.19
C GLY A 304 9.19 -3.84 0.76
N MET A 305 9.23 -2.90 -0.19
CA MET A 305 8.05 -2.20 -0.74
C MET A 305 7.88 -2.38 -2.25
N CYS A 306 8.68 -3.27 -2.86
CA CYS A 306 8.62 -3.62 -4.27
C CYS A 306 8.06 -5.03 -4.45
N HIS A 307 7.64 -5.33 -5.68
CA HIS A 307 7.25 -6.68 -6.11
C HIS A 307 7.84 -7.00 -7.48
N LEU A 308 9.17 -6.89 -7.56
CA LEU A 308 9.91 -7.22 -8.77
C LEU A 308 9.72 -8.69 -9.14
N SER A 309 9.63 -8.96 -10.43
CA SER A 309 9.50 -10.32 -10.93
C SER A 309 10.78 -11.14 -10.67
N ARG A 310 10.63 -12.46 -10.72
CA ARG A 310 11.79 -13.38 -10.60
C ARG A 310 12.90 -13.05 -11.59
N THR A 311 12.54 -12.72 -12.82
CA THR A 311 13.51 -12.34 -13.87
C THR A 311 14.23 -11.05 -13.51
N GLN A 312 13.48 -10.02 -13.09
CA GLN A 312 14.06 -8.74 -12.69
C GLN A 312 15.04 -8.87 -11.51
N LEU A 313 14.71 -9.68 -10.50
CA LEU A 313 15.60 -9.94 -9.37
C LEU A 313 16.83 -10.74 -9.79
N HIS A 314 16.66 -11.70 -10.71
CA HIS A 314 17.80 -12.44 -11.28
C HIS A 314 18.77 -11.52 -12.02
N ASP A 315 18.26 -10.58 -12.83
CA ASP A 315 19.08 -9.61 -13.55
C ASP A 315 19.91 -8.72 -12.60
N LEU A 316 19.34 -8.32 -11.47
CA LEU A 316 20.04 -7.59 -10.42
C LEU A 316 21.21 -8.41 -9.85
N GLN A 317 20.98 -9.67 -9.52
CA GLN A 317 21.99 -10.57 -8.96
C GLN A 317 23.08 -10.90 -9.99
N LYS A 318 22.68 -11.22 -11.21
CA LYS A 318 23.59 -11.52 -12.33
C LYS A 318 24.55 -10.37 -12.61
N LYS A 319 24.12 -9.12 -12.35
CA LYS A 319 24.97 -7.95 -12.57
C LYS A 319 26.14 -7.85 -11.59
N TYR A 320 25.95 -8.23 -10.32
CA TYR A 320 26.92 -8.03 -9.24
C TYR A 320 27.64 -9.32 -8.80
N LEU A 321 26.89 -10.41 -8.65
CA LEU A 321 27.33 -11.64 -7.98
C LEU A 321 28.59 -12.26 -8.61
N PRO A 322 28.75 -12.36 -9.94
CA PRO A 322 29.95 -12.95 -10.54
C PRO A 322 31.23 -12.20 -10.17
N THR A 323 31.17 -10.88 -10.03
CA THR A 323 32.31 -10.06 -9.60
C THR A 323 32.66 -10.31 -8.13
N LEU A 324 31.65 -10.43 -7.28
CA LEU A 324 31.84 -10.78 -5.86
C LEU A 324 32.51 -12.15 -5.73
N LEU A 325 31.97 -13.18 -6.41
CA LEU A 325 32.51 -14.54 -6.35
C LEU A 325 33.99 -14.57 -6.71
N ASN A 326 34.39 -13.91 -7.80
CA ASN A 326 35.80 -13.80 -8.16
C ASN A 326 36.66 -13.13 -7.06
N LYS A 327 36.16 -12.06 -6.48
CA LYS A 327 36.89 -11.33 -5.43
C LYS A 327 37.09 -12.14 -4.14
N VAL A 328 36.16 -13.07 -3.87
CA VAL A 328 36.30 -13.99 -2.73
C VAL A 328 36.97 -15.32 -3.09
N GLY A 329 37.55 -15.43 -4.27
CA GLY A 329 38.34 -16.59 -4.71
C GLY A 329 37.52 -17.74 -5.27
N LEU A 330 36.27 -17.49 -5.70
CA LEU A 330 35.38 -18.51 -6.24
C LEU A 330 35.13 -18.33 -7.73
N ALA A 331 34.80 -19.41 -8.42
CA ALA A 331 34.43 -19.37 -9.83
C ALA A 331 33.16 -18.54 -10.05
N ARG A 332 33.10 -17.77 -11.15
CA ARG A 332 31.90 -16.96 -11.52
C ARG A 332 30.64 -17.78 -11.72
N THR A 333 30.80 -19.03 -12.10
CA THR A 333 29.74 -20.02 -12.39
C THR A 333 29.55 -21.00 -11.24
N HIS A 334 29.96 -20.62 -10.01
CA HIS A 334 29.80 -21.49 -8.85
C HIS A 334 28.35 -21.91 -8.67
N ALA A 335 28.10 -23.15 -8.21
CA ALA A 335 26.76 -23.70 -8.09
C ALA A 335 25.87 -22.85 -7.19
N HIS A 336 24.71 -22.42 -7.68
CA HIS A 336 23.79 -21.54 -6.95
C HIS A 336 23.39 -22.07 -5.57
N VAL A 337 23.24 -23.40 -5.43
CA VAL A 337 22.93 -24.05 -4.15
C VAL A 337 24.00 -23.74 -3.09
N LEU A 338 25.28 -23.74 -3.49
CA LEU A 338 26.39 -23.41 -2.60
C LEU A 338 26.49 -21.89 -2.37
N VAL A 339 26.24 -21.09 -3.42
CA VAL A 339 26.29 -19.62 -3.30
C VAL A 339 25.27 -19.10 -2.31
N PHE A 340 24.02 -19.59 -2.37
CA PHE A 340 22.94 -19.17 -1.50
C PHE A 340 22.73 -20.06 -0.28
N GLY A 341 23.42 -21.19 -0.22
CA GLY A 341 23.37 -22.10 0.91
C GLY A 341 23.89 -21.46 2.19
N PRO A 342 23.33 -21.82 3.36
CA PRO A 342 23.78 -21.30 4.63
C PRO A 342 25.20 -21.77 4.96
N ARG A 343 25.98 -20.90 5.60
CA ARG A 343 27.38 -21.20 5.99
C ARG A 343 27.50 -22.40 6.93
N SER A 344 26.50 -22.60 7.79
CA SER A 344 26.41 -23.76 8.69
C SER A 344 26.39 -25.10 7.96
N HIS A 345 26.05 -25.10 6.65
CA HIS A 345 25.98 -26.30 5.80
C HIS A 345 27.02 -26.23 4.66
N GLY A 346 28.11 -25.46 4.82
CA GLY A 346 29.16 -25.35 3.83
C GLY A 346 28.85 -24.40 2.65
N GLY A 347 27.75 -23.70 2.70
CA GLY A 347 27.42 -22.66 1.71
C GLY A 347 28.17 -21.36 1.91
N ILE A 348 28.12 -20.48 0.92
CA ILE A 348 28.76 -19.17 0.96
C ILE A 348 27.93 -18.17 1.79
N GLY A 349 26.61 -18.37 1.84
CA GLY A 349 25.68 -17.51 2.58
C GLY A 349 25.39 -16.18 1.89
N CYS A 350 25.39 -16.13 0.56
CA CYS A 350 24.86 -14.98 -0.17
C CYS A 350 23.32 -14.98 -0.06
N ASN A 351 22.71 -13.79 0.05
CA ASN A 351 21.26 -13.69 0.05
C ASN A 351 20.69 -13.80 -1.37
N ASP A 352 19.69 -14.63 -1.55
CA ASP A 352 18.90 -14.64 -2.77
C ASP A 352 17.90 -13.48 -2.73
N LEU A 353 18.01 -12.49 -3.60
CA LEU A 353 17.13 -11.33 -3.64
C LEU A 353 15.64 -11.71 -3.79
N ARG A 354 15.33 -12.89 -4.33
CA ARG A 354 13.95 -13.39 -4.43
C ARG A 354 13.35 -13.76 -3.07
N ILE A 355 14.21 -14.29 -2.19
CA ILE A 355 13.83 -14.61 -0.80
C ILE A 355 13.86 -13.33 0.02
N GLU A 356 14.88 -12.50 -0.15
CA GLU A 356 15.06 -11.23 0.54
C GLU A 356 13.85 -10.30 0.35
N GLN A 357 13.40 -10.12 -0.89
CA GLN A 357 12.21 -9.29 -1.17
C GLN A 357 10.98 -9.75 -0.39
N GLY A 358 10.72 -11.04 -0.37
CA GLY A 358 9.57 -11.59 0.35
C GLY A 358 9.70 -11.49 1.86
N LEU A 359 10.89 -11.77 2.40
CA LEU A 359 11.17 -11.67 3.84
C LEU A 359 11.05 -10.22 4.32
N GLU A 360 11.64 -9.26 3.61
CA GLU A 360 11.55 -7.83 3.95
C GLU A 360 10.09 -7.33 3.90
N ALA A 361 9.30 -7.78 2.91
CA ALA A 361 7.88 -7.44 2.83
C ALA A 361 7.08 -7.99 4.02
N VAL A 362 7.31 -9.27 4.39
CA VAL A 362 6.67 -9.92 5.55
C VAL A 362 7.10 -9.24 6.86
N GLN A 363 8.40 -9.01 7.05
CA GLN A 363 8.92 -8.35 8.25
C GLN A 363 8.37 -6.92 8.39
N ASN A 364 8.29 -6.17 7.29
CA ASN A 364 7.73 -4.84 7.28
C ASN A 364 6.25 -4.87 7.70
N MET A 365 5.45 -5.78 7.15
CA MET A 365 4.05 -5.99 7.54
C MET A 365 3.92 -6.28 9.05
N ILE A 366 4.67 -7.25 9.56
CA ILE A 366 4.64 -7.62 10.98
C ILE A 366 5.01 -6.41 11.86
N ARG A 367 6.06 -5.68 11.47
CA ARG A 367 6.50 -4.50 12.20
C ARG A 367 5.43 -3.40 12.22
N GLN A 368 4.77 -3.13 11.09
CA GLN A 368 3.69 -2.15 11.04
C GLN A 368 2.52 -2.55 11.95
N LEU A 369 2.10 -3.80 11.93
CA LEU A 369 1.01 -4.30 12.78
C LEU A 369 1.35 -4.22 14.29
N ARG A 370 2.63 -4.36 14.66
CA ARG A 370 3.08 -4.30 16.06
C ARG A 370 3.37 -2.89 16.56
N THR A 371 3.68 -1.95 15.67
CA THR A 371 4.11 -0.60 16.06
C THR A 371 2.94 0.38 16.03
N PRO A 372 2.54 0.99 17.16
CA PRO A 372 1.43 1.94 17.20
C PRO A 372 1.63 3.12 16.24
N GLY A 373 0.57 3.55 15.55
CA GLY A 373 0.60 4.69 14.62
C GLY A 373 -0.23 4.42 13.35
N TYR A 374 -0.09 5.27 12.36
CA TYR A 374 -0.84 5.15 11.10
C TYR A 374 -0.57 3.83 10.38
N GLY A 375 0.68 3.32 10.42
CA GLY A 375 1.02 2.04 9.81
C GLY A 375 0.16 0.88 10.33
N LYS A 376 -0.01 0.77 11.66
CA LYS A 376 -0.88 -0.24 12.27
C LYS A 376 -2.35 -0.02 11.87
N GLN A 377 -2.84 1.21 11.97
CA GLN A 377 -4.24 1.53 11.68
C GLN A 377 -4.59 1.20 10.22
N ILE A 378 -3.79 1.68 9.27
CA ILE A 378 -4.02 1.46 7.84
C ILE A 378 -3.83 -0.01 7.46
N ALA A 379 -2.80 -0.71 8.00
CA ALA A 379 -2.62 -2.13 7.76
C ALA A 379 -3.81 -2.96 8.25
N THR A 380 -4.33 -2.64 9.45
CA THR A 380 -5.53 -3.31 10.00
C THR A 380 -6.74 -3.08 9.10
N ILE A 381 -7.04 -1.82 8.75
CA ILE A 381 -8.15 -1.48 7.85
C ILE A 381 -7.98 -2.17 6.50
N PHE A 382 -6.75 -2.17 5.95
CA PHE A 382 -6.49 -2.82 4.67
C PHE A 382 -6.76 -4.33 4.73
N LEU A 383 -6.22 -5.03 5.71
CA LEU A 383 -6.40 -6.49 5.83
C LEU A 383 -7.87 -6.86 5.98
N ARG A 384 -8.63 -6.09 6.75
CA ARG A 384 -10.08 -6.30 6.90
C ARG A 384 -10.84 -6.01 5.61
N THR A 385 -10.51 -4.92 4.93
CA THR A 385 -11.08 -4.59 3.61
C THR A 385 -10.73 -5.64 2.57
N PHE A 386 -9.50 -6.12 2.58
CA PHE A 386 -9.01 -7.15 1.68
C PHE A 386 -9.73 -8.49 1.91
N GLN A 387 -9.94 -8.88 3.18
CA GLN A 387 -10.73 -10.05 3.55
C GLN A 387 -12.17 -9.93 3.04
N HIS A 388 -12.81 -8.78 3.29
CA HIS A 388 -14.18 -8.51 2.83
C HIS A 388 -14.30 -8.55 1.29
N ALA A 389 -13.37 -7.88 0.60
CA ALA A 389 -13.34 -7.84 -0.87
C ALA A 389 -13.07 -9.23 -1.48
N SER A 390 -12.30 -10.06 -0.80
CA SER A 390 -12.05 -11.44 -1.25
C SER A 390 -13.31 -12.29 -1.26
N GLY A 391 -14.24 -12.01 -0.36
CA GLY A 391 -15.43 -12.84 -0.13
C GLY A 391 -15.11 -14.24 0.36
N ILE A 392 -13.94 -14.44 0.97
CA ILE A 392 -13.45 -15.69 1.56
C ILE A 392 -13.50 -15.52 3.08
N SER A 393 -14.02 -16.51 3.80
CA SER A 393 -14.17 -16.48 5.25
C SER A 393 -12.83 -16.49 6.01
N HIS A 394 -11.84 -17.10 5.42
CA HIS A 394 -10.53 -17.28 6.04
C HIS A 394 -9.54 -16.17 5.72
N SER A 395 -8.66 -15.87 6.67
CA SER A 395 -7.54 -14.97 6.43
C SER A 395 -6.62 -15.52 5.34
N LEU A 396 -6.47 -14.78 4.26
CA LEU A 396 -5.63 -15.17 3.12
C LEU A 396 -4.13 -15.15 3.42
N LEU A 397 -3.70 -14.55 4.53
CA LEU A 397 -2.31 -14.62 4.99
C LEU A 397 -2.09 -15.81 5.93
N GLN A 398 -3.13 -16.25 6.63
CA GLN A 398 -3.11 -17.47 7.45
C GLN A 398 -3.22 -18.72 6.57
N TYR A 399 -4.06 -18.66 5.54
CA TYR A 399 -4.25 -19.74 4.56
C TYR A 399 -3.83 -19.30 3.15
N PRO A 400 -2.54 -18.98 2.91
CA PRO A 400 -2.09 -18.32 1.69
C PRO A 400 -2.19 -19.20 0.43
N ARG A 401 -2.36 -20.52 0.61
CA ARG A 401 -2.53 -21.48 -0.50
C ARG A 401 -3.92 -21.48 -1.11
N ILE A 402 -4.94 -20.91 -0.44
CA ILE A 402 -6.28 -20.76 -1.02
C ILE A 402 -6.16 -20.01 -2.34
N ARG A 403 -6.76 -20.56 -3.40
CA ARG A 403 -6.75 -19.94 -4.73
C ARG A 403 -7.64 -18.69 -4.72
N ALA A 404 -7.10 -17.55 -5.08
CA ALA A 404 -7.86 -16.29 -5.15
C ALA A 404 -7.36 -15.44 -6.32
N PRO A 405 -7.57 -15.88 -7.58
CA PRO A 405 -7.10 -15.19 -8.77
C PRO A 405 -7.82 -13.86 -9.01
N HIS A 406 -9.04 -13.70 -8.47
CA HIS A 406 -9.84 -12.48 -8.56
C HIS A 406 -9.29 -11.30 -7.74
N LEU A 407 -8.34 -11.56 -6.85
CA LEU A 407 -7.72 -10.52 -6.06
C LEU A 407 -6.65 -9.82 -6.86
N GLU A 408 -6.91 -8.56 -7.14
CA GLU A 408 -5.94 -7.63 -7.67
C GLU A 408 -5.34 -6.84 -6.51
N GLY A 409 -4.08 -6.64 -6.52
CA GLY A 409 -3.34 -5.91 -5.51
C GLY A 409 -1.87 -6.26 -5.66
N HIS A 410 -1.00 -5.42 -5.14
CA HIS A 410 0.40 -5.58 -5.44
C HIS A 410 1.16 -6.04 -4.21
N TYR A 411 1.16 -5.23 -3.15
CA TYR A 411 1.96 -5.49 -1.97
C TYR A 411 1.44 -6.69 -1.16
N TYR A 412 0.17 -6.66 -0.78
CA TYR A 412 -0.42 -7.71 0.06
C TYR A 412 -0.60 -9.04 -0.67
N VAL A 413 -0.93 -8.99 -1.95
CA VAL A 413 -0.98 -10.21 -2.80
C VAL A 413 0.42 -10.78 -3.01
N HIS A 414 1.46 -9.93 -3.11
CA HIS A 414 2.84 -10.38 -3.18
C HIS A 414 3.24 -11.12 -1.90
N ILE A 415 2.94 -10.58 -0.72
CA ILE A 415 3.17 -11.25 0.58
C ILE A 415 2.48 -12.61 0.60
N ARG A 416 1.19 -12.67 0.27
CA ARG A 416 0.43 -13.91 0.22
C ARG A 416 1.08 -14.96 -0.71
N ARG A 417 1.46 -14.56 -1.92
CA ARG A 417 2.12 -15.46 -2.89
C ARG A 417 3.47 -15.96 -2.39
N PHE A 418 4.22 -15.11 -1.72
CA PHE A 418 5.49 -15.49 -1.10
C PHE A 418 5.27 -16.54 -0.01
N LEU A 419 4.34 -16.31 0.91
CA LEU A 419 3.98 -17.23 1.98
C LEU A 419 3.51 -18.57 1.41
N ALA A 420 2.60 -18.56 0.43
CA ALA A 420 2.10 -19.78 -0.23
C ALA A 420 3.23 -20.61 -0.83
N LYS A 421 4.18 -19.95 -1.52
CA LYS A 421 5.32 -20.59 -2.17
C LYS A 421 6.27 -21.26 -1.18
N HIS A 422 6.47 -20.65 -0.03
CA HIS A 422 7.40 -21.14 0.99
C HIS A 422 6.75 -21.96 2.10
N GLY A 423 5.46 -22.28 1.98
CA GLY A 423 4.72 -23.07 2.98
C GLY A 423 4.60 -22.38 4.34
N ALA A 424 4.70 -21.05 4.35
CA ALA A 424 4.58 -20.22 5.55
C ALA A 424 3.20 -19.58 5.63
N SER A 425 2.82 -19.12 6.82
CA SER A 425 1.56 -18.43 7.09
C SER A 425 1.78 -17.33 8.13
N LEU A 426 0.87 -16.35 8.15
CA LEU A 426 0.82 -15.32 9.18
C LEU A 426 -0.51 -15.41 9.91
N GLU A 427 -0.44 -15.61 11.21
CA GLU A 427 -1.60 -15.50 12.09
C GLU A 427 -1.85 -14.04 12.43
N ILE A 428 -3.08 -13.57 12.21
CA ILE A 428 -3.44 -12.16 12.35
C ILE A 428 -4.75 -12.04 13.13
N GLU A 429 -4.66 -11.57 14.35
CA GLU A 429 -5.79 -11.44 15.29
C GLU A 429 -6.82 -10.36 14.90
N CYS A 430 -6.42 -9.35 14.11
CA CYS A 430 -7.30 -8.23 13.78
C CYS A 430 -8.34 -8.53 12.70
N ILE A 431 -8.32 -9.71 12.09
CA ILE A 431 -9.30 -10.11 11.09
C ILE A 431 -10.50 -10.72 11.82
N PRO A 432 -11.72 -10.18 11.63
CA PRO A 432 -12.90 -10.73 12.28
C PRO A 432 -13.22 -12.12 11.73
N GLU A 433 -13.72 -12.97 12.58
CA GLU A 433 -14.39 -14.17 12.13
C GLU A 433 -15.65 -13.81 11.32
N PRO A 434 -15.99 -14.60 10.30
CA PRO A 434 -17.19 -14.36 9.53
C PRO A 434 -18.44 -14.56 10.41
N THR A 435 -19.35 -13.62 10.34
CA THR A 435 -20.68 -13.76 10.97
C THR A 435 -21.65 -14.30 9.94
N TYR A 436 -22.39 -15.35 10.30
CA TYR A 436 -23.39 -15.96 9.46
C TYR A 436 -24.78 -15.67 10.02
N GLU A 437 -25.73 -15.33 9.15
CA GLU A 437 -27.14 -15.11 9.52
C GLU A 437 -27.88 -16.44 9.67
N ARG A 438 -27.33 -17.51 9.11
CA ARG A 438 -27.91 -18.86 9.12
C ARG A 438 -26.88 -19.89 9.54
N LEU A 439 -27.32 -20.91 10.25
CA LEU A 439 -26.48 -22.02 10.66
C LEU A 439 -25.98 -22.78 9.42
N GLY A 440 -24.65 -23.01 9.35
CA GLY A 440 -24.03 -23.74 8.26
C GLY A 440 -23.98 -23.03 6.93
N ASP A 441 -24.22 -21.72 6.88
CA ASP A 441 -24.05 -20.92 5.68
C ASP A 441 -22.57 -20.78 5.30
N GLU A 442 -22.31 -20.56 4.01
CA GLU A 442 -20.95 -20.46 3.47
C GLU A 442 -20.81 -19.27 2.55
N TYR A 443 -19.61 -18.72 2.48
CA TYR A 443 -19.30 -17.71 1.47
C TYR A 443 -19.18 -18.35 0.08
N ILE A 444 -19.75 -17.70 -0.93
CA ILE A 444 -19.69 -18.18 -2.32
C ILE A 444 -18.24 -18.45 -2.75
N MET A 445 -17.32 -17.56 -2.38
CA MET A 445 -15.92 -17.72 -2.78
C MET A 445 -15.20 -18.82 -2.00
N ASP A 446 -15.63 -19.16 -0.80
CA ASP A 446 -15.09 -20.33 -0.09
C ASP A 446 -15.43 -21.62 -0.85
N VAL A 447 -16.67 -21.74 -1.30
CA VAL A 447 -17.11 -22.90 -2.10
C VAL A 447 -16.33 -22.97 -3.43
N VAL A 448 -16.14 -21.86 -4.11
CA VAL A 448 -15.48 -21.82 -5.43
C VAL A 448 -13.97 -21.99 -5.35
N CYS A 449 -13.34 -21.47 -4.31
CA CYS A 449 -11.89 -21.46 -4.13
C CYS A 449 -11.37 -22.64 -3.28
N ALA A 450 -12.27 -23.45 -2.69
CA ALA A 450 -11.89 -24.58 -1.87
C ALA A 450 -10.96 -25.55 -2.62
N PRO A 451 -9.98 -26.15 -1.94
CA PRO A 451 -9.24 -27.28 -2.50
C PRO A 451 -10.21 -28.42 -2.76
N GLY A 452 -10.39 -28.80 -4.02
CA GLY A 452 -11.35 -29.85 -4.40
C GLY A 452 -12.72 -29.37 -4.89
N ALA A 453 -12.96 -28.05 -4.94
CA ALA A 453 -14.17 -27.50 -5.55
C ALA A 453 -14.31 -27.95 -7.03
N THR A 454 -15.36 -28.68 -7.34
CA THR A 454 -15.55 -29.30 -8.65
C THR A 454 -16.68 -28.64 -9.43
N THR A 455 -16.55 -28.64 -10.75
CA THR A 455 -17.56 -28.10 -11.67
C THR A 455 -18.54 -29.14 -12.20
N ALA A 456 -18.36 -30.43 -11.85
CA ALA A 456 -19.15 -31.52 -12.39
C ALA A 456 -19.91 -32.27 -11.30
N MET A 457 -21.18 -32.56 -11.58
CA MET A 457 -22.02 -33.43 -10.74
C MET A 457 -21.71 -34.93 -10.92
N ASP A 458 -20.95 -35.28 -11.95
CA ASP A 458 -20.61 -36.68 -12.24
C ASP A 458 -19.31 -37.07 -11.55
N ASN A 459 -19.39 -38.10 -10.71
CA ASN A 459 -18.30 -38.66 -9.90
C ASN A 459 -17.12 -39.22 -10.72
N THR A 460 -17.11 -39.12 -12.02
CA THR A 460 -16.13 -39.76 -12.89
C THR A 460 -14.92 -38.90 -13.29
N ARG A 461 -15.00 -37.58 -13.18
CA ARG A 461 -13.86 -36.63 -13.40
C ARG A 461 -14.03 -35.39 -12.56
N LEU A 462 -13.28 -35.29 -11.47
CA LEU A 462 -13.16 -34.06 -10.69
C LEU A 462 -12.57 -32.94 -11.54
N LYS A 463 -13.39 -31.95 -11.93
CA LYS A 463 -12.96 -30.79 -12.69
C LYS A 463 -12.98 -29.55 -11.78
N TYR A 464 -11.81 -29.03 -11.47
CA TYR A 464 -11.68 -27.81 -10.68
C TYR A 464 -12.06 -26.57 -11.49
N TYR A 465 -12.59 -25.53 -10.82
CA TYR A 465 -12.75 -24.23 -11.43
C TYR A 465 -11.38 -23.70 -11.86
N THR A 466 -11.29 -23.22 -13.10
CA THR A 466 -10.11 -22.51 -13.60
C THR A 466 -10.03 -21.12 -12.97
N ASP A 467 -8.86 -20.47 -13.01
CA ASP A 467 -8.70 -19.10 -12.54
C ASP A 467 -9.61 -18.12 -13.29
N ALA A 468 -9.86 -18.37 -14.57
CA ALA A 468 -10.80 -17.59 -15.39
C ALA A 468 -12.26 -17.78 -14.90
N GLU A 469 -12.68 -18.99 -14.60
CA GLU A 469 -14.02 -19.28 -14.08
C GLU A 469 -14.22 -18.67 -12.69
N ILE A 470 -13.22 -18.75 -11.80
CA ILE A 470 -13.26 -18.09 -10.48
C ILE A 470 -13.45 -16.59 -10.63
N ASN A 471 -12.71 -15.95 -11.54
CA ASN A 471 -12.87 -14.52 -11.83
C ASN A 471 -14.26 -14.18 -12.36
N GLN A 472 -14.80 -15.00 -13.26
CA GLN A 472 -16.14 -14.80 -13.83
C GLN A 472 -17.24 -14.95 -12.78
N ILE A 473 -17.13 -15.94 -11.88
CA ILE A 473 -18.05 -16.12 -10.75
C ILE A 473 -17.96 -14.92 -9.81
N HIS A 474 -16.76 -14.46 -9.51
CA HIS A 474 -16.54 -13.26 -8.69
C HIS A 474 -17.20 -12.01 -9.32
N TYR A 475 -17.11 -11.82 -10.63
CA TYR A 475 -17.77 -10.70 -11.33
C TYR A 475 -19.28 -10.76 -11.21
N CYS A 476 -19.90 -11.94 -11.43
CA CYS A 476 -21.34 -12.10 -11.27
C CYS A 476 -21.79 -11.87 -9.84
N LYS A 477 -21.06 -12.45 -8.86
CA LYS A 477 -21.28 -12.25 -7.43
C LYS A 477 -21.26 -10.76 -7.07
N SER A 478 -20.23 -10.05 -7.52
CA SER A 478 -20.07 -8.61 -7.22
C SER A 478 -21.16 -7.77 -7.92
N TYR A 479 -21.54 -8.11 -9.15
CA TYR A 479 -22.63 -7.46 -9.86
C TYR A 479 -23.97 -7.65 -9.15
N LEU A 480 -24.28 -8.86 -8.72
CA LEU A 480 -25.51 -9.21 -7.99
C LEU A 480 -25.50 -8.74 -6.54
N LYS A 481 -24.34 -8.31 -6.01
CA LYS A 481 -24.14 -7.89 -4.62
C LYS A 481 -24.44 -9.00 -3.62
N VAL A 482 -24.13 -10.22 -3.95
CA VAL A 482 -24.29 -11.42 -3.12
C VAL A 482 -22.94 -11.88 -2.58
N LYS A 483 -22.91 -12.42 -1.36
CA LYS A 483 -21.68 -12.88 -0.69
C LYS A 483 -21.75 -14.32 -0.27
N ARG A 484 -22.89 -14.74 0.27
CA ARG A 484 -23.14 -16.02 0.88
C ARG A 484 -24.06 -16.87 0.04
N ILE A 485 -24.06 -18.17 0.29
CA ILE A 485 -25.00 -19.08 -0.37
C ILE A 485 -26.44 -18.73 0.01
N SER A 486 -26.67 -18.29 1.25
CA SER A 486 -27.99 -17.84 1.71
C SER A 486 -28.54 -16.64 0.92
N ASP A 487 -27.66 -15.77 0.38
CA ASP A 487 -28.08 -14.63 -0.45
C ASP A 487 -28.68 -15.05 -1.80
N LEU A 488 -28.44 -16.31 -2.20
CA LEU A 488 -28.88 -16.85 -3.48
C LEU A 488 -30.29 -17.47 -3.44
N CYS A 489 -30.82 -17.67 -2.24
CA CYS A 489 -32.02 -18.46 -2.05
C CYS A 489 -33.17 -17.70 -1.34
N THR A 490 -34.35 -18.30 -1.38
CA THR A 490 -35.53 -17.87 -0.63
C THR A 490 -35.27 -17.93 0.89
N ALA A 491 -36.11 -17.25 1.67
CA ALA A 491 -35.94 -17.16 3.11
C ALA A 491 -35.94 -18.52 3.82
N ASP A 492 -36.66 -19.50 3.27
CA ASP A 492 -36.67 -20.89 3.76
C ASP A 492 -35.50 -21.75 3.23
N GLY A 493 -34.67 -21.18 2.36
CA GLY A 493 -33.53 -21.85 1.76
C GLY A 493 -33.88 -22.95 0.75
N THR A 494 -35.10 -23.03 0.33
CA THR A 494 -35.58 -24.14 -0.50
C THR A 494 -35.30 -23.92 -1.98
N PHE A 495 -35.42 -22.67 -2.46
CA PHE A 495 -35.30 -22.34 -3.87
C PHE A 495 -34.28 -21.23 -4.15
N LEU A 496 -33.67 -21.25 -5.33
CA LEU A 496 -32.89 -20.12 -5.83
C LEU A 496 -33.84 -18.96 -6.19
N LEU A 497 -33.40 -17.73 -5.87
CA LEU A 497 -34.12 -16.53 -6.26
C LEU A 497 -34.07 -16.36 -7.80
N PRO A 498 -35.24 -16.14 -8.48
CA PRO A 498 -35.28 -15.97 -9.92
C PRO A 498 -34.37 -14.85 -10.44
N SER A 499 -34.28 -13.75 -9.70
CA SER A 499 -33.39 -12.62 -10.02
C SER A 499 -31.91 -13.05 -10.11
N ILE A 500 -31.46 -13.93 -9.22
CA ILE A 500 -30.09 -14.45 -9.22
C ILE A 500 -29.79 -15.27 -10.48
N VAL A 501 -30.75 -16.07 -10.94
CA VAL A 501 -30.63 -16.91 -12.13
C VAL A 501 -30.68 -16.06 -13.41
N LYS A 502 -31.58 -15.05 -13.46
CA LYS A 502 -31.73 -14.13 -14.59
C LYS A 502 -30.62 -13.06 -14.65
N GLY A 503 -29.83 -12.91 -13.56
CA GLY A 503 -28.82 -11.87 -13.46
C GLY A 503 -29.41 -10.48 -13.25
N GLU A 504 -30.48 -10.39 -12.48
CA GLU A 504 -31.16 -9.16 -12.12
C GLU A 504 -30.73 -8.74 -10.71
N ARG A 505 -30.42 -7.45 -10.51
CA ARG A 505 -30.06 -6.92 -9.18
C ARG A 505 -31.28 -6.82 -8.27
N SER A 506 -31.18 -7.33 -7.06
CA SER A 506 -32.19 -7.13 -6.03
C SER A 506 -31.91 -5.85 -5.23
N ILE A 507 -32.94 -5.05 -4.99
CA ILE A 507 -32.88 -3.80 -4.20
C ILE A 507 -32.53 -4.08 -2.73
N ARG A 508 -32.80 -5.29 -2.22
CA ARG A 508 -32.65 -5.63 -0.79
C ARG A 508 -31.23 -6.00 -0.33
N GLN A 509 -30.28 -6.14 -1.24
CA GLN A 509 -28.98 -6.77 -0.93
C GLN A 509 -27.80 -5.80 -0.71
N CYS A 510 -28.05 -4.51 -0.57
CA CYS A 510 -26.98 -3.53 -0.36
C CYS A 510 -26.66 -3.33 1.11
N ALA A 511 -25.84 -4.19 1.68
CA ALA A 511 -25.41 -4.04 3.07
C ALA A 511 -24.16 -3.16 3.26
N SER A 512 -23.33 -2.94 2.23
CA SER A 512 -22.13 -2.08 2.35
C SER A 512 -21.96 -1.18 1.15
N LYS A 513 -21.56 0.07 1.42
CA LYS A 513 -21.24 1.08 0.38
C LYS A 513 -20.05 0.71 -0.51
N LEU A 514 -19.17 -0.18 -0.07
CA LEU A 514 -18.10 -0.78 -0.89
C LEU A 514 -18.63 -1.55 -2.10
N GLU A 515 -19.90 -1.90 -2.10
CA GLU A 515 -20.56 -2.69 -3.13
C GLU A 515 -21.42 -1.86 -4.09
N GLU A 516 -21.60 -0.57 -3.85
CA GLU A 516 -22.31 0.35 -4.75
C GLU A 516 -21.51 0.74 -5.99
N ILE A 517 -20.59 -0.12 -6.39
CA ILE A 517 -19.78 0.08 -7.55
C ILE A 517 -20.68 0.07 -8.79
N LYS A 518 -20.53 1.06 -9.65
CA LYS A 518 -21.15 1.13 -10.98
C LYS A 518 -20.55 0.05 -11.89
N GLN A 519 -20.87 -1.18 -11.60
CA GLN A 519 -20.43 -2.32 -12.40
C GLN A 519 -21.43 -2.55 -13.52
N GLU A 520 -20.95 -2.66 -14.75
CA GLU A 520 -21.77 -3.08 -15.87
C GLU A 520 -22.16 -4.56 -15.73
N ARG A 521 -23.32 -4.92 -16.32
CA ARG A 521 -23.79 -6.30 -16.33
C ARG A 521 -22.77 -7.18 -17.06
N PRO A 522 -22.30 -8.27 -16.46
CA PRO A 522 -21.41 -9.22 -17.14
C PRO A 522 -22.04 -9.79 -18.42
N GLY A 523 -21.20 -10.04 -19.42
CA GLY A 523 -21.67 -10.61 -20.70
C GLY A 523 -22.12 -12.07 -20.56
N ASP A 524 -22.84 -12.59 -21.57
CA ASP A 524 -23.48 -13.91 -21.53
C ASP A 524 -22.55 -15.09 -21.30
N LYS A 525 -21.31 -15.02 -21.80
CA LYS A 525 -20.29 -16.04 -21.51
C LYS A 525 -19.99 -16.15 -20.01
N THR A 526 -19.91 -15.01 -19.34
CA THR A 526 -19.69 -14.94 -17.88
C THR A 526 -20.91 -15.47 -17.13
N TRP A 527 -22.12 -15.12 -17.57
CA TRP A 527 -23.36 -15.66 -17.02
C TRP A 527 -23.50 -17.16 -17.22
N SER A 528 -22.98 -17.75 -18.28
CA SER A 528 -22.99 -19.20 -18.46
C SER A 528 -22.17 -19.92 -17.38
N VAL A 529 -21.04 -19.34 -16.98
CA VAL A 529 -20.21 -19.88 -15.88
C VAL A 529 -20.91 -19.70 -14.53
N TRP A 530 -21.57 -18.57 -14.31
CA TRP A 530 -22.39 -18.35 -13.12
C TRP A 530 -23.51 -19.38 -12.99
N ARG A 531 -24.29 -19.60 -14.05
CA ARG A 531 -25.34 -20.63 -14.08
C ARG A 531 -24.78 -22.04 -13.83
N LYS A 532 -23.60 -22.34 -14.36
CA LYS A 532 -22.89 -23.60 -14.08
C LYS A 532 -22.56 -23.73 -12.59
N PHE A 533 -22.05 -22.66 -11.96
CA PHE A 533 -21.82 -22.62 -10.51
C PHE A 533 -23.13 -22.86 -9.74
N LEU A 534 -24.22 -22.16 -10.05
CA LEU A 534 -25.52 -22.35 -9.40
C LEU A 534 -25.99 -23.83 -9.46
N LYS A 535 -25.78 -24.50 -10.59
CA LYS A 535 -26.11 -25.94 -10.72
C LYS A 535 -25.30 -26.82 -9.78
N THR A 536 -24.04 -26.49 -9.50
CA THR A 536 -23.19 -27.31 -8.62
C THR A 536 -23.60 -27.22 -7.14
N ILE A 537 -24.22 -26.11 -6.73
CA ILE A 537 -24.68 -25.92 -5.36
C ILE A 537 -26.13 -26.40 -5.13
N CYS A 538 -26.87 -26.73 -6.19
CA CYS A 538 -28.24 -27.22 -6.09
C CYS A 538 -28.29 -28.74 -6.10
N LYS A 539 -29.12 -29.33 -5.21
CA LYS A 539 -29.43 -30.79 -5.26
C LYS A 539 -30.41 -31.05 -6.40
N PRO A 540 -30.29 -32.18 -7.09
CA PRO A 540 -31.35 -32.67 -7.97
C PRO A 540 -32.65 -32.81 -7.17
N SER A 541 -33.75 -32.28 -7.71
CA SER A 541 -35.07 -32.53 -7.11
C SER A 541 -35.37 -34.03 -7.17
N PRO A 542 -35.92 -34.65 -6.10
CA PRO A 542 -36.37 -36.03 -6.16
C PRO A 542 -37.51 -36.24 -7.20
N HIS A 543 -38.15 -35.17 -7.65
CA HIS A 543 -39.11 -35.17 -8.77
C HIS A 543 -38.47 -34.52 -9.99
N HIS A 544 -37.42 -35.12 -10.53
CA HIS A 544 -36.78 -34.67 -11.76
C HIS A 544 -37.78 -34.77 -12.91
N ASP A 545 -38.26 -33.62 -13.40
CA ASP A 545 -38.99 -33.55 -14.66
C ASP A 545 -37.94 -33.64 -15.80
N PRO A 546 -37.90 -34.75 -16.56
CA PRO A 546 -36.91 -34.92 -17.64
C PRO A 546 -37.05 -33.89 -18.77
N ARG A 547 -38.14 -33.09 -18.79
CA ARG A 547 -38.34 -31.99 -19.73
C ARG A 547 -37.56 -30.74 -19.34
N PHE A 548 -36.99 -30.67 -18.15
CA PHE A 548 -36.15 -29.56 -17.71
C PHE A 548 -34.70 -29.84 -18.07
N ASP A 549 -34.28 -29.50 -19.29
CA ASP A 549 -32.88 -29.35 -19.65
C ASP A 549 -32.53 -27.84 -19.63
N PRO A 550 -31.80 -27.35 -18.58
CA PRO A 550 -31.45 -25.92 -18.51
C PRO A 550 -30.53 -25.46 -19.65
N ARG A 551 -30.07 -26.36 -20.52
CA ARG A 551 -29.33 -26.02 -21.75
C ARG A 551 -30.24 -25.49 -22.84
N ASN A 552 -31.53 -25.81 -22.81
CA ASN A 552 -32.50 -25.52 -23.87
C ASN A 552 -33.48 -24.40 -23.53
N ASP A 553 -33.52 -23.89 -22.29
CA ASP A 553 -34.44 -22.82 -21.91
C ASP A 553 -33.71 -21.58 -21.36
N PRO A 554 -33.57 -20.52 -22.17
CA PRO A 554 -33.06 -19.23 -21.74
C PRO A 554 -34.04 -18.46 -20.81
N LYS A 555 -35.29 -18.89 -20.71
CA LYS A 555 -36.34 -18.31 -19.88
C LYS A 555 -36.66 -19.23 -18.70
N LEU A 556 -35.80 -19.22 -17.69
CA LEU A 556 -36.13 -19.84 -16.42
C LEU A 556 -37.32 -19.12 -15.80
N THR A 557 -38.51 -19.73 -15.94
CA THR A 557 -39.74 -19.25 -15.27
C THR A 557 -39.71 -19.64 -13.79
N GLU A 558 -40.53 -18.99 -12.95
CA GLU A 558 -40.62 -19.32 -11.51
C GLU A 558 -40.85 -20.80 -11.22
N SER A 559 -41.59 -21.51 -12.12
CA SER A 559 -41.82 -22.94 -11.99
C SER A 559 -40.62 -23.83 -12.27
N SER A 560 -39.57 -23.32 -12.90
CA SER A 560 -38.37 -24.07 -13.27
C SER A 560 -37.24 -23.98 -12.25
N THR A 561 -37.39 -23.19 -11.21
CA THR A 561 -36.41 -23.03 -10.12
C THR A 561 -36.57 -24.04 -8.98
N LYS A 562 -37.18 -25.21 -9.24
CA LYS A 562 -37.37 -26.29 -8.26
C LYS A 562 -36.08 -27.09 -7.96
N SER A 563 -34.94 -26.44 -7.92
CA SER A 563 -33.70 -27.05 -7.47
C SER A 563 -33.48 -26.67 -6.00
N ARG A 564 -33.50 -27.66 -5.11
CA ARG A 564 -33.16 -27.42 -3.70
C ARG A 564 -31.68 -27.12 -3.57
N LEU A 565 -31.35 -26.11 -2.80
CA LEU A 565 -29.98 -25.84 -2.40
C LEU A 565 -29.38 -27.04 -1.66
N ASN A 566 -28.15 -27.33 -1.99
CA ASN A 566 -27.39 -28.38 -1.38
C ASN A 566 -26.85 -27.84 -0.07
N LEU A 567 -27.63 -27.85 1.00
CA LEU A 567 -27.19 -27.57 2.37
C LEU A 567 -27.47 -26.16 2.93
N TYR A 568 -27.79 -26.12 4.22
CA TYR A 568 -27.42 -25.11 5.22
C TYR A 568 -28.24 -23.83 5.23
N THR A 569 -29.54 -23.99 5.20
CA THR A 569 -30.44 -22.82 5.20
C THR A 569 -31.42 -22.81 6.38
N GLU A 570 -31.11 -23.53 7.45
CA GLU A 570 -31.90 -23.39 8.66
C GLU A 570 -31.64 -22.01 9.27
N PRO A 571 -32.68 -21.21 9.56
CA PRO A 571 -32.53 -19.96 10.27
C PRO A 571 -31.86 -20.22 11.63
N ARG A 572 -30.94 -19.36 12.05
CA ARG A 572 -30.50 -19.36 13.44
C ARG A 572 -31.72 -19.08 14.30
N ILE A 573 -32.06 -20.02 15.15
CA ILE A 573 -32.94 -19.76 16.28
C ILE A 573 -32.06 -19.06 17.31
N GLU A 574 -32.25 -17.74 17.51
CA GLU A 574 -31.68 -17.03 18.64
C GLU A 574 -32.36 -17.48 19.94
#